data_b9d7cf4c10dd5e0623294f9504f60268
#
_entry.id   b9d7cf4c10dd5e0623294f9504f60268
#
_cell.length_a   1.000
_cell.length_b   1.000
_cell.length_c   1.000
_cell.angle_alpha   90.00
_cell.angle_beta   90.00
_cell.angle_gamma   90.00
#
_symmetry.space_group_name_H-M   'P 1'
#
loop_
_entity.id
_entity.type
_entity.pdbx_description
1 polymer ?
#
loop_
_entity_poly.entity_id
_entity_poly.type
_entity_poly.pdbx_seq_one_letter_code
_entity_poly.pdbx_strand_id
1 'polypeptide(L)'
;MQKMFFELIQVSLGQLDCLDRAPSEGEWEMLHEWSKKHGLTALCYQGVVKLFEFGLRAPQDLSIDWMAEAEEEETGENEAQQIPAVSHPLRRMLVDRWLSRNGASLTEKAGEQRQYVPSARLVLLLLQAFEDFHAGTLTLKPVVDCFTLLQEHGDSLGKFRDGSSVPQMLQTFGIWHFSQAMMWATKQVCLLPADKMPVTPKTAAGRFLLEELTGGRKPWKIRLKNRIRKFLMF
;
A
#
# COMPACT_ATOMS: atom_id res chain seq x y z
N MET A 1 16.68 -10.49 -5.44
CA MET A 1 16.20 -9.11 -5.67
C MET A 1 14.94 -8.78 -4.87
N GLN A 2 13.78 -9.42 -5.07
CA GLN A 2 12.53 -9.11 -4.36
C GLN A 2 12.68 -9.05 -2.83
N LYS A 3 13.35 -10.02 -2.20
CA LYS A 3 13.61 -10.02 -0.76
C LYS A 3 14.38 -8.78 -0.32
N MET A 4 15.45 -8.43 -1.02
CA MET A 4 16.28 -7.26 -0.72
C MET A 4 15.52 -5.95 -0.86
N PHE A 5 14.61 -5.85 -1.84
CA PHE A 5 13.74 -4.68 -1.98
C PHE A 5 12.77 -4.53 -0.79
N PHE A 6 12.21 -5.65 -0.31
CA PHE A 6 11.38 -5.62 0.89
C PHE A 6 12.17 -5.27 2.14
N GLU A 7 13.40 -5.79 2.28
CA GLU A 7 14.30 -5.40 3.36
C GLU A 7 14.60 -3.90 3.32
N LEU A 8 14.84 -3.31 2.13
CA LEU A 8 15.04 -1.87 2.00
C LEU A 8 13.81 -1.08 2.44
N ILE A 9 12.59 -1.48 2.05
CA ILE A 9 11.34 -0.89 2.54
C ILE A 9 11.25 -1.02 4.07
N GLN A 10 11.58 -2.18 4.63
CA GLN A 10 11.56 -2.41 6.09
C GLN A 10 12.57 -1.55 6.84
N VAL A 11 13.77 -1.36 6.28
CA VAL A 11 14.76 -0.41 6.83
C VAL A 11 14.23 1.02 6.78
N SER A 12 13.64 1.43 5.66
CA SER A 12 13.04 2.75 5.50
C SER A 12 11.98 3.01 6.57
N LEU A 13 11.12 2.03 6.82
CA LEU A 13 10.04 2.07 7.81
C LEU A 13 10.52 1.86 9.27
N GLY A 14 11.82 1.64 9.50
CA GLY A 14 12.37 1.40 10.84
C GLY A 14 11.98 0.04 11.43
N GLN A 15 11.65 -0.95 10.61
CA GLN A 15 11.31 -2.31 11.03
C GLN A 15 12.56 -3.22 11.03
N LEU A 16 13.60 -2.83 10.29
CA LEU A 16 14.93 -3.45 10.28
C LEU A 16 15.98 -2.36 10.39
N ASP A 17 17.13 -2.69 10.97
CA ASP A 17 18.28 -1.79 11.08
C ASP A 17 19.13 -1.80 9.81
N CYS A 18 19.29 -2.97 9.16
CA CYS A 18 20.12 -3.12 7.97
C CYS A 18 19.61 -4.24 7.05
N LEU A 19 20.21 -4.36 5.87
CA LEU A 19 19.99 -5.46 4.93
C LEU A 19 20.74 -6.71 5.39
N ASP A 20 20.26 -7.90 5.02
CA ASP A 20 20.95 -9.18 5.29
C ASP A 20 22.36 -9.24 4.69
N ARG A 21 22.60 -8.55 3.58
CA ARG A 21 23.90 -8.40 2.93
C ARG A 21 23.99 -7.10 2.14
N ALA A 22 25.22 -6.66 1.90
CA ALA A 22 25.47 -5.52 1.02
C ALA A 22 25.02 -5.82 -0.43
N PRO A 23 24.25 -4.91 -1.06
CA PRO A 23 23.96 -5.01 -2.48
C PRO A 23 25.20 -4.80 -3.35
N SER A 24 25.28 -5.49 -4.47
CA SER A 24 26.24 -5.16 -5.54
C SER A 24 25.80 -3.89 -6.27
N GLU A 25 26.68 -3.30 -7.09
CA GLU A 25 26.38 -2.09 -7.87
C GLU A 25 25.12 -2.25 -8.74
N GLY A 26 25.03 -3.33 -9.52
CA GLY A 26 23.83 -3.61 -10.32
C GLY A 26 22.57 -3.94 -9.49
N GLU A 27 22.73 -4.40 -8.24
CA GLU A 27 21.58 -4.57 -7.34
C GLU A 27 21.07 -3.23 -6.80
N TRP A 28 21.96 -2.25 -6.55
CA TRP A 28 21.58 -0.89 -6.20
C TRP A 28 20.78 -0.22 -7.33
N GLU A 29 21.23 -0.35 -8.58
CA GLU A 29 20.50 0.14 -9.76
C GLU A 29 19.09 -0.50 -9.84
N MET A 30 19.00 -1.83 -9.66
CA MET A 30 17.71 -2.50 -9.68
C MET A 30 16.79 -2.08 -8.51
N LEU A 31 17.32 -1.81 -7.32
CA LEU A 31 16.54 -1.31 -6.18
C LEU A 31 15.96 0.08 -6.50
N HIS A 32 16.76 0.96 -7.11
CA HIS A 32 16.32 2.26 -7.57
C HIS A 32 15.21 2.16 -8.60
N GLU A 33 15.40 1.37 -9.67
CA GLU A 33 14.37 1.16 -10.69
C GLU A 33 13.07 0.57 -10.11
N TRP A 34 13.16 -0.31 -9.12
CA TRP A 34 11.98 -0.86 -8.46
C TRP A 34 11.29 0.18 -7.58
N SER A 35 12.02 1.05 -6.90
CA SER A 35 11.43 2.13 -6.11
C SER A 35 10.62 3.08 -6.99
N LYS A 36 11.17 3.48 -8.15
CA LYS A 36 10.47 4.30 -9.18
C LYS A 36 9.21 3.62 -9.69
N LYS A 37 9.34 2.35 -10.11
CA LYS A 37 8.21 1.57 -10.62
C LYS A 37 7.05 1.48 -9.65
N HIS A 38 7.34 1.48 -8.36
CA HIS A 38 6.32 1.30 -7.32
C HIS A 38 5.88 2.60 -6.62
N GLY A 39 6.43 3.76 -7.02
CA GLY A 39 6.14 5.05 -6.39
C GLY A 39 6.61 5.09 -4.94
N LEU A 40 7.82 4.59 -4.68
CA LEU A 40 8.43 4.49 -3.36
C LEU A 40 9.85 5.08 -3.35
N THR A 41 10.15 5.98 -4.28
CA THR A 41 11.50 6.54 -4.47
C THR A 41 11.94 7.29 -3.24
N ALA A 42 11.13 8.20 -2.72
CA ALA A 42 11.40 8.98 -1.52
C ALA A 42 11.56 8.08 -0.28
N LEU A 43 10.64 7.13 -0.08
CA LEU A 43 10.72 6.19 1.03
C LEU A 43 12.01 5.36 0.97
N CYS A 44 12.30 4.75 -0.18
CA CYS A 44 13.48 3.90 -0.33
C CYS A 44 14.78 4.70 -0.19
N TYR A 45 14.81 5.96 -0.65
CA TYR A 45 15.96 6.83 -0.44
C TYR A 45 16.23 7.10 1.05
N GLN A 46 15.20 7.31 1.87
CA GLN A 46 15.36 7.40 3.33
C GLN A 46 16.01 6.13 3.91
N GLY A 47 15.66 4.95 3.39
CA GLY A 47 16.32 3.70 3.75
C GLY A 47 17.80 3.66 3.34
N VAL A 48 18.13 4.12 2.14
CA VAL A 48 19.52 4.23 1.67
C VAL A 48 20.34 5.15 2.58
N VAL A 49 19.78 6.30 3.00
CA VAL A 49 20.43 7.22 3.95
C VAL A 49 20.66 6.54 5.31
N LYS A 50 19.69 5.79 5.84
CA LYS A 50 19.89 5.03 7.08
C LYS A 50 21.00 3.97 6.96
N LEU A 51 21.03 3.24 5.83
CA LEU A 51 22.06 2.23 5.58
C LEU A 51 23.48 2.81 5.52
N PHE A 52 23.62 4.08 5.15
CA PHE A 52 24.92 4.77 5.19
C PHE A 52 25.52 4.78 6.59
N GLU A 53 24.73 4.92 7.65
CA GLU A 53 25.18 4.87 9.04
C GLU A 53 25.78 3.50 9.41
N PHE A 54 25.34 2.43 8.72
CA PHE A 54 25.86 1.08 8.88
C PHE A 54 26.99 0.72 7.89
N GLY A 55 27.52 1.74 7.17
CA GLY A 55 28.63 1.57 6.23
C GLY A 55 28.23 0.96 4.87
N LEU A 56 26.93 0.78 4.61
CA LEU A 56 26.42 0.33 3.31
C LEU A 56 26.15 1.56 2.43
N ARG A 57 26.87 1.66 1.31
CA ARG A 57 26.80 2.83 0.43
C ARG A 57 26.33 2.43 -0.96
N ALA A 58 25.34 3.12 -1.47
CA ALA A 58 25.02 3.10 -2.89
C ALA A 58 26.13 3.83 -3.69
N PRO A 59 26.34 3.51 -4.98
CA PRO A 59 27.21 4.29 -5.86
C PRO A 59 26.87 5.76 -5.81
N GLN A 60 27.88 6.64 -5.82
CA GLN A 60 27.70 8.07 -5.59
C GLN A 60 26.78 8.72 -6.63
N ASP A 61 26.99 8.44 -7.91
CA ASP A 61 26.17 8.98 -9.00
C ASP A 61 24.70 8.56 -8.86
N LEU A 62 24.46 7.28 -8.59
CA LEU A 62 23.14 6.74 -8.36
C LEU A 62 22.44 7.35 -7.13
N SER A 63 23.22 7.63 -6.07
CA SER A 63 22.68 8.25 -4.85
C SER A 63 22.22 9.69 -5.10
N ILE A 64 22.92 10.42 -5.97
CA ILE A 64 22.54 11.80 -6.36
C ILE A 64 21.25 11.76 -7.19
N ASP A 65 21.16 10.88 -8.19
CA ASP A 65 19.97 10.73 -9.02
C ASP A 65 18.76 10.33 -8.17
N TRP A 66 18.96 9.36 -7.26
CA TRP A 66 17.90 8.91 -6.36
C TRP A 66 17.38 10.01 -5.44
N MET A 67 18.29 10.83 -4.91
CA MET A 67 17.93 11.99 -4.08
C MET A 67 17.08 13.00 -4.84
N ALA A 68 17.49 13.37 -6.05
CA ALA A 68 16.76 14.33 -6.88
C ALA A 68 15.32 13.84 -7.19
N GLU A 69 15.19 12.58 -7.58
CA GLU A 69 13.89 11.97 -7.86
C GLU A 69 13.02 11.81 -6.60
N ALA A 70 13.63 11.57 -5.43
CA ALA A 70 12.92 11.52 -4.16
C ALA A 70 12.30 12.87 -3.78
N GLU A 71 13.04 13.97 -4.00
CA GLU A 71 12.55 15.34 -3.77
C GLU A 71 11.38 15.67 -4.73
N GLU A 72 11.45 15.25 -5.99
CA GLU A 72 10.36 15.42 -6.95
C GLU A 72 9.10 14.66 -6.53
N GLU A 73 9.23 13.42 -6.04
CA GLU A 73 8.11 12.61 -5.56
C GLU A 73 7.42 13.26 -4.35
N GLU A 74 8.19 13.74 -3.36
CA GLU A 74 7.64 14.40 -2.16
C GLU A 74 6.89 15.70 -2.49
N THR A 75 7.38 16.48 -3.46
CA THR A 75 6.71 17.72 -3.88
C THR A 75 5.43 17.46 -4.66
N GLY A 76 5.34 16.34 -5.36
CA GLY A 76 4.15 15.90 -6.11
C GLY A 76 3.03 15.31 -5.24
N GLU A 77 3.33 14.86 -4.02
CA GLU A 77 2.37 14.16 -3.15
C GLU A 77 1.30 15.02 -2.48
N ASN A 78 1.24 16.32 -2.73
CA ASN A 78 0.18 17.21 -2.25
C ASN A 78 -1.22 16.91 -2.86
N GLU A 79 -1.47 15.67 -3.30
CA GLU A 79 -2.79 15.27 -3.73
C GLU A 79 -3.74 15.21 -2.54
N ALA A 80 -4.69 16.13 -2.53
CA ALA A 80 -5.85 16.08 -1.63
C ALA A 80 -6.44 14.67 -1.70
N GLN A 81 -6.72 14.07 -0.54
CA GLN A 81 -7.33 12.74 -0.43
C GLN A 81 -8.62 12.66 -1.25
N GLN A 82 -8.52 12.18 -2.48
CA GLN A 82 -9.63 12.10 -3.41
C GLN A 82 -10.46 10.85 -3.14
N ILE A 83 -11.77 10.96 -3.33
CA ILE A 83 -12.66 9.80 -3.32
C ILE A 83 -12.31 8.94 -4.54
N PRO A 84 -12.04 7.63 -4.35
CA PRO A 84 -11.69 6.74 -5.46
C PRO A 84 -12.70 6.76 -6.60
N ALA A 85 -12.22 6.77 -7.83
CA ALA A 85 -13.06 6.58 -9.01
C ALA A 85 -13.49 5.12 -9.12
N VAL A 86 -14.67 4.78 -8.57
CA VAL A 86 -15.20 3.42 -8.58
C VAL A 86 -15.79 3.09 -9.94
N SER A 87 -15.24 2.08 -10.61
CA SER A 87 -15.61 1.67 -11.97
C SER A 87 -16.94 0.89 -12.02
N HIS A 88 -17.21 0.06 -11.00
CA HIS A 88 -18.41 -0.78 -10.97
C HIS A 88 -19.65 -0.01 -10.47
N PRO A 89 -20.76 0.09 -11.24
CA PRO A 89 -21.92 0.95 -10.93
C PRO A 89 -22.56 0.65 -9.56
N LEU A 90 -22.75 -0.62 -9.22
CA LEU A 90 -23.35 -1.01 -7.92
C LEU A 90 -22.43 -0.62 -6.75
N ARG A 91 -21.13 -0.80 -6.88
CA ARG A 91 -20.17 -0.41 -5.85
C ARG A 91 -20.15 1.09 -5.70
N ARG A 92 -20.15 1.85 -6.80
CA ARG A 92 -20.25 3.32 -6.78
C ARG A 92 -21.49 3.77 -5.99
N MET A 93 -22.65 3.20 -6.29
CA MET A 93 -23.91 3.53 -5.57
C MET A 93 -23.78 3.23 -4.05
N LEU A 94 -23.13 2.13 -3.67
CA LEU A 94 -22.91 1.78 -2.25
C LEU A 94 -21.96 2.77 -1.57
N VAL A 95 -20.89 3.17 -2.25
CA VAL A 95 -19.92 4.17 -1.76
C VAL A 95 -20.59 5.53 -1.60
N ASP A 96 -21.32 5.99 -2.61
CA ASP A 96 -22.04 7.28 -2.58
C ASP A 96 -23.07 7.30 -1.43
N ARG A 97 -23.79 6.18 -1.23
CA ARG A 97 -24.73 6.04 -0.12
C ARG A 97 -24.05 6.07 1.24
N TRP A 98 -22.88 5.42 1.37
CA TRP A 98 -22.09 5.44 2.60
C TRP A 98 -21.55 6.85 2.89
N LEU A 99 -20.99 7.53 1.89
CA LEU A 99 -20.52 8.91 1.99
C LEU A 99 -21.68 9.86 2.41
N SER A 100 -22.86 9.72 1.80
CA SER A 100 -24.03 10.54 2.12
C SER A 100 -24.53 10.32 3.55
N ARG A 101 -24.50 9.08 4.06
CA ARG A 101 -24.96 8.75 5.42
C ARG A 101 -24.00 9.20 6.51
N ASN A 102 -22.72 9.12 6.26
CA ASN A 102 -21.69 9.43 7.26
C ASN A 102 -21.21 10.89 7.16
N GLY A 103 -21.24 11.50 5.97
CA GLY A 103 -21.02 12.93 5.74
C GLY A 103 -19.82 13.51 6.48
N ALA A 104 -20.05 14.58 7.24
CA ALA A 104 -19.00 15.29 7.97
C ALA A 104 -18.29 14.43 9.07
N SER A 105 -18.87 13.30 9.48
CA SER A 105 -18.23 12.41 10.47
C SER A 105 -17.10 11.56 9.89
N LEU A 106 -16.95 11.54 8.55
CA LEU A 106 -15.81 10.89 7.89
C LEU A 106 -14.56 11.75 7.89
N THR A 107 -14.67 13.03 8.21
CA THR A 107 -13.55 13.97 8.21
C THR A 107 -13.38 14.63 9.57
N GLU A 108 -12.14 14.85 9.95
CA GLU A 108 -11.75 15.62 11.12
C GLU A 108 -10.89 16.82 10.71
N LYS A 109 -10.79 17.82 11.58
CA LYS A 109 -9.93 18.96 11.36
C LYS A 109 -8.51 18.61 11.78
N ALA A 110 -7.59 18.62 10.83
CA ALA A 110 -6.16 18.54 11.07
C ALA A 110 -5.53 19.89 10.70
N GLY A 111 -5.38 20.77 11.67
CA GLY A 111 -4.98 22.16 11.43
C GLY A 111 -6.03 22.93 10.60
N GLU A 112 -5.61 23.50 9.48
CA GLU A 112 -6.47 24.24 8.56
C GLU A 112 -7.19 23.34 7.53
N GLN A 113 -6.77 22.08 7.38
CA GLN A 113 -7.30 21.14 6.39
C GLN A 113 -8.27 20.14 7.03
N ARG A 114 -9.23 19.66 6.24
CA ARG A 114 -10.08 18.52 6.60
C ARG A 114 -9.43 17.25 6.07
N GLN A 115 -9.19 16.29 6.96
CA GLN A 115 -8.69 14.97 6.59
C GLN A 115 -9.72 13.91 6.95
N TYR A 116 -9.72 12.80 6.21
CA TYR A 116 -10.54 11.66 6.57
C TYR A 116 -10.06 11.02 7.88
N VAL A 117 -11.00 10.63 8.73
CA VAL A 117 -10.69 9.84 9.92
C VAL A 117 -9.99 8.53 9.53
N PRO A 118 -9.10 7.96 10.38
CA PRO A 118 -8.29 6.80 10.02
C PRO A 118 -9.08 5.60 9.47
N SER A 119 -10.25 5.32 10.06
CA SER A 119 -11.14 4.25 9.56
C SER A 119 -11.62 4.51 8.13
N ALA A 120 -11.97 5.76 7.80
CA ALA A 120 -12.42 6.14 6.46
C ALA A 120 -11.25 6.13 5.46
N ARG A 121 -10.08 6.64 5.86
CA ARG A 121 -8.85 6.58 5.04
C ARG A 121 -8.52 5.15 4.66
N LEU A 122 -8.55 4.22 5.61
CA LEU A 122 -8.27 2.81 5.34
C LEU A 122 -9.27 2.19 4.34
N VAL A 123 -10.57 2.45 4.50
CA VAL A 123 -11.59 1.95 3.57
C VAL A 123 -11.39 2.51 2.17
N LEU A 124 -11.13 3.82 2.04
CA LEU A 124 -10.91 4.48 0.75
C LEU A 124 -9.60 4.03 0.10
N LEU A 125 -8.52 3.88 0.86
CA LEU A 125 -7.24 3.33 0.39
C LEU A 125 -7.39 1.92 -0.17
N LEU A 126 -8.06 1.03 0.56
CA LEU A 126 -8.29 -0.34 0.11
C LEU A 126 -9.23 -0.40 -1.11
N LEU A 127 -10.19 0.52 -1.21
CA LEU A 127 -11.07 0.65 -2.35
C LEU A 127 -10.30 1.11 -3.59
N GLN A 128 -9.46 2.15 -3.47
CA GLN A 128 -8.60 2.62 -4.56
C GLN A 128 -7.65 1.51 -5.02
N ALA A 129 -6.94 0.88 -4.09
CA ALA A 129 -6.04 -0.23 -4.40
C ALA A 129 -6.76 -1.39 -5.13
N PHE A 130 -8.02 -1.65 -4.78
CA PHE A 130 -8.83 -2.65 -5.47
C PHE A 130 -9.17 -2.25 -6.91
N GLU A 131 -9.55 -0.99 -7.15
CA GLU A 131 -9.81 -0.48 -8.51
C GLU A 131 -8.51 -0.50 -9.34
N ASP A 132 -7.37 -0.09 -8.77
CA ASP A 132 -6.05 -0.14 -9.42
C ASP A 132 -5.64 -1.58 -9.76
N PHE A 133 -5.93 -2.54 -8.86
CA PHE A 133 -5.70 -3.96 -9.14
C PHE A 133 -6.50 -4.43 -10.36
N HIS A 134 -7.76 -4.00 -10.47
CA HIS A 134 -8.60 -4.32 -11.64
C HIS A 134 -8.13 -3.63 -12.91
N ALA A 135 -7.66 -2.40 -12.82
CA ALA A 135 -7.04 -1.66 -13.92
C ALA A 135 -5.68 -2.24 -14.34
N GLY A 136 -5.01 -2.97 -13.45
CA GLY A 136 -3.66 -3.49 -13.66
C GLY A 136 -2.55 -2.46 -13.40
N THR A 137 -2.87 -1.41 -12.66
CA THR A 137 -1.99 -0.28 -12.30
C THR A 137 -1.54 -0.32 -10.84
N LEU A 138 -2.00 -1.30 -10.07
CA LEU A 138 -1.63 -1.42 -8.65
C LEU A 138 -0.11 -1.56 -8.47
N THR A 139 0.43 -0.75 -7.57
CA THR A 139 1.84 -0.75 -7.17
C THR A 139 2.00 -1.21 -5.70
N LEU A 140 3.23 -1.17 -5.15
CA LEU A 140 3.46 -1.45 -3.72
C LEU A 140 3.18 -0.25 -2.82
N LYS A 141 3.03 0.97 -3.37
CA LYS A 141 2.72 2.16 -2.58
C LYS A 141 1.49 1.99 -1.68
N PRO A 142 0.32 1.53 -2.16
CA PRO A 142 -0.84 1.29 -1.29
C PRO A 142 -0.60 0.25 -0.18
N VAL A 143 0.36 -0.67 -0.35
CA VAL A 143 0.74 -1.64 0.69
C VAL A 143 1.51 -0.93 1.81
N VAL A 144 2.41 -0.01 1.46
CA VAL A 144 3.17 0.81 2.40
C VAL A 144 2.26 1.82 3.09
N ASP A 145 1.38 2.51 2.35
CA ASP A 145 0.42 3.47 2.91
C ASP A 145 -0.54 2.79 3.91
N CYS A 146 -0.95 1.55 3.60
CA CYS A 146 -1.75 0.72 4.51
C CYS A 146 -0.97 0.38 5.79
N PHE A 147 0.33 0.08 5.68
CA PHE A 147 1.20 -0.16 6.84
C PHE A 147 1.28 1.09 7.72
N THR A 148 1.62 2.24 7.15
CA THR A 148 1.77 3.50 7.89
C THR A 148 0.50 3.85 8.66
N LEU A 149 -0.65 3.79 7.97
CA LEU A 149 -1.94 4.06 8.58
C LEU A 149 -2.28 3.09 9.72
N LEU A 150 -2.02 1.80 9.55
CA LEU A 150 -2.31 0.78 10.55
C LEU A 150 -1.30 0.77 11.69
N GLN A 151 -0.04 1.12 11.43
CA GLN A 151 0.98 1.25 12.48
C GLN A 151 0.62 2.36 13.45
N GLU A 152 0.09 3.47 12.95
CA GLU A 152 -0.28 4.63 13.76
C GLU A 152 -1.66 4.47 14.42
N HIS A 153 -2.63 3.90 13.70
CA HIS A 153 -4.04 3.96 14.09
C HIS A 153 -4.74 2.59 14.19
N GLY A 154 -4.05 1.48 13.97
CA GLY A 154 -4.66 0.14 13.95
C GLY A 154 -5.47 -0.19 15.21
N ASP A 155 -4.99 0.23 16.38
CA ASP A 155 -5.65 0.01 17.67
C ASP A 155 -6.87 0.94 17.90
N SER A 156 -6.98 2.03 17.16
CA SER A 156 -7.97 3.10 17.34
C SER A 156 -9.00 3.20 16.22
N LEU A 157 -9.08 2.20 15.32
CA LEU A 157 -10.04 2.18 14.24
C LEU A 157 -11.48 2.14 14.79
N GLY A 158 -12.14 3.30 14.78
CA GLY A 158 -13.48 3.49 15.29
C GLY A 158 -14.59 2.95 14.37
N LYS A 159 -15.80 2.91 14.88
CA LYS A 159 -17.01 2.70 14.10
C LYS A 159 -17.43 3.99 13.39
N PHE A 160 -18.07 3.85 12.24
CA PHE A 160 -18.70 4.97 11.54
C PHE A 160 -19.98 5.42 12.24
N ARG A 161 -20.50 6.60 11.87
CA ARG A 161 -21.72 7.17 12.46
C ARG A 161 -22.94 6.26 12.35
N ASP A 162 -23.02 5.49 11.27
CA ASP A 162 -24.10 4.51 11.04
C ASP A 162 -23.92 3.21 11.86
N GLY A 163 -22.92 3.16 12.73
CA GLY A 163 -22.60 2.00 13.58
C GLY A 163 -21.78 0.90 12.86
N SER A 164 -21.53 1.02 11.56
CA SER A 164 -20.74 0.04 10.83
C SER A 164 -19.25 0.14 11.20
N SER A 165 -18.55 -0.98 11.09
CA SER A 165 -17.10 -1.09 11.27
C SER A 165 -16.36 -1.17 9.94
N VAL A 166 -15.04 -0.98 9.95
CA VAL A 166 -14.19 -1.17 8.76
C VAL A 166 -14.44 -2.56 8.11
N PRO A 167 -14.39 -3.70 8.84
CA PRO A 167 -14.68 -5.00 8.25
C PRO A 167 -16.05 -5.09 7.56
N GLN A 168 -17.10 -4.54 8.18
CA GLN A 168 -18.44 -4.53 7.60
C GLN A 168 -18.52 -3.69 6.31
N MET A 169 -17.81 -2.56 6.26
CA MET A 169 -17.78 -1.75 5.04
C MET A 169 -17.03 -2.44 3.90
N LEU A 170 -15.91 -3.11 4.20
CA LEU A 170 -15.17 -3.89 3.19
C LEU A 170 -16.01 -5.04 2.61
N GLN A 171 -16.84 -5.68 3.45
CA GLN A 171 -17.82 -6.68 2.99
C GLN A 171 -18.91 -6.04 2.13
N THR A 172 -19.49 -4.93 2.58
CA THR A 172 -20.55 -4.19 1.86
C THR A 172 -20.09 -3.75 0.48
N PHE A 173 -18.83 -3.29 0.36
CA PHE A 173 -18.26 -2.89 -0.94
C PHE A 173 -17.79 -4.07 -1.79
N GLY A 174 -17.86 -5.31 -1.27
CA GLY A 174 -17.44 -6.51 -2.01
C GLY A 174 -15.92 -6.60 -2.22
N ILE A 175 -15.12 -5.96 -1.35
CA ILE A 175 -13.66 -5.98 -1.42
C ILE A 175 -13.00 -6.76 -0.26
N TRP A 176 -13.79 -7.52 0.49
CA TRP A 176 -13.34 -8.27 1.66
C TRP A 176 -12.14 -9.18 1.39
N HIS A 177 -12.22 -10.03 0.36
CA HIS A 177 -11.13 -10.97 0.05
C HIS A 177 -9.87 -10.28 -0.46
N PHE A 178 -10.03 -9.18 -1.20
CA PHE A 178 -8.91 -8.33 -1.59
C PHE A 178 -8.24 -7.69 -0.37
N SER A 179 -9.05 -7.20 0.58
CA SER A 179 -8.53 -6.62 1.83
C SER A 179 -7.76 -7.65 2.66
N GLN A 180 -8.21 -8.91 2.71
CA GLN A 180 -7.45 -10.00 3.34
C GLN A 180 -6.10 -10.25 2.64
N ALA A 181 -6.07 -10.14 1.30
CA ALA A 181 -4.84 -10.26 0.52
C ALA A 181 -3.90 -9.10 0.77
N MET A 182 -4.42 -7.86 0.84
CA MET A 182 -3.65 -6.66 1.19
C MET A 182 -3.04 -6.76 2.59
N MET A 183 -3.80 -7.18 3.61
CA MET A 183 -3.26 -7.38 4.96
C MET A 183 -2.11 -8.39 4.97
N TRP A 184 -2.23 -9.49 4.20
CA TRP A 184 -1.14 -10.44 4.08
C TRP A 184 0.08 -9.83 3.38
N ALA A 185 -0.12 -9.08 2.30
CA ALA A 185 0.97 -8.40 1.58
C ALA A 185 1.68 -7.37 2.50
N THR A 186 0.92 -6.55 3.22
CA THR A 186 1.45 -5.58 4.19
C THR A 186 2.27 -6.27 5.29
N LYS A 187 1.81 -7.42 5.79
CA LYS A 187 2.58 -8.23 6.73
C LYS A 187 3.91 -8.71 6.15
N GLN A 188 3.92 -9.17 4.90
CA GLN A 188 5.13 -9.73 4.29
C GLN A 188 6.13 -8.65 3.85
N VAL A 189 5.63 -7.51 3.34
CA VAL A 189 6.47 -6.42 2.83
C VAL A 189 6.96 -5.53 3.97
N CYS A 190 6.09 -5.16 4.90
CA CYS A 190 6.35 -4.12 5.91
C CYS A 190 6.40 -4.65 7.35
N LEU A 191 6.26 -5.96 7.58
CA LEU A 191 6.25 -6.60 8.90
C LEU A 191 5.14 -6.11 9.85
N LEU A 192 3.96 -5.73 9.32
CA LEU A 192 2.85 -5.27 10.14
C LEU A 192 2.44 -6.32 11.18
N PRO A 193 2.34 -5.97 12.47
CA PRO A 193 1.86 -6.85 13.53
C PRO A 193 0.40 -7.28 13.31
N ALA A 194 0.06 -8.51 13.71
CA ALA A 194 -1.26 -9.09 13.43
C ALA A 194 -2.39 -8.43 14.23
N ASP A 195 -2.09 -7.92 15.42
CA ASP A 195 -3.01 -7.21 16.32
C ASP A 195 -3.48 -5.87 15.76
N LYS A 196 -2.68 -5.23 14.91
CA LYS A 196 -3.05 -3.97 14.22
C LYS A 196 -3.92 -4.16 12.98
N MET A 197 -4.16 -5.41 12.58
CA MET A 197 -4.93 -5.70 11.35
C MET A 197 -6.42 -5.78 11.62
N PRO A 198 -7.26 -4.93 11.00
CA PRO A 198 -8.72 -5.00 11.15
C PRO A 198 -9.35 -6.21 10.46
N VAL A 199 -8.60 -6.89 9.59
CA VAL A 199 -9.04 -8.02 8.77
C VAL A 199 -8.00 -9.14 8.83
N THR A 200 -8.44 -10.36 9.08
CA THR A 200 -7.54 -11.53 9.12
C THR A 200 -6.90 -11.78 7.75
N PRO A 201 -5.56 -11.82 7.67
CA PRO A 201 -4.85 -12.01 6.42
C PRO A 201 -5.07 -13.40 5.82
N LYS A 202 -5.18 -13.50 4.49
CA LYS A 202 -5.36 -14.76 3.76
C LYS A 202 -4.14 -15.06 2.88
N THR A 203 -3.36 -16.05 3.26
CA THR A 203 -2.07 -16.38 2.62
C THR A 203 -2.16 -16.65 1.12
N ALA A 204 -3.11 -17.47 0.67
CA ALA A 204 -3.21 -17.83 -0.74
C ALA A 204 -3.54 -16.62 -1.63
N ALA A 205 -4.47 -15.76 -1.18
CA ALA A 205 -4.84 -14.55 -1.89
C ALA A 205 -3.70 -13.50 -1.86
N GLY A 206 -3.02 -13.39 -0.72
CA GLY A 206 -1.91 -12.46 -0.55
C GLY A 206 -0.68 -12.84 -1.39
N ARG A 207 -0.32 -14.12 -1.46
CA ARG A 207 0.75 -14.59 -2.38
C ARG A 207 0.43 -14.23 -3.82
N PHE A 208 -0.80 -14.47 -4.23
CA PHE A 208 -1.25 -14.11 -5.57
C PHE A 208 -1.07 -12.63 -5.84
N LEU A 209 -1.54 -11.77 -4.92
CA LEU A 209 -1.44 -10.32 -5.03
C LEU A 209 0.03 -9.89 -5.14
N LEU A 210 0.90 -10.41 -4.27
CA LEU A 210 2.30 -10.05 -4.24
C LEU A 210 3.06 -10.52 -5.48
N GLU A 211 2.76 -11.72 -6.01
CA GLU A 211 3.29 -12.18 -7.30
C GLU A 211 2.87 -11.29 -8.48
N GLU A 212 1.65 -10.74 -8.46
CA GLU A 212 1.21 -9.78 -9.50
C GLU A 212 1.96 -8.45 -9.37
N LEU A 213 2.12 -7.92 -8.16
CA LEU A 213 2.82 -6.67 -7.89
C LEU A 213 4.30 -6.72 -8.29
N THR A 214 4.97 -7.84 -8.01
CA THR A 214 6.41 -7.98 -8.26
C THR A 214 6.76 -8.53 -9.63
N GLY A 215 5.77 -8.73 -10.49
CA GLY A 215 5.98 -9.18 -11.87
C GLY A 215 6.41 -10.64 -12.02
N GLY A 216 6.25 -11.47 -10.98
CA GLY A 216 6.69 -12.88 -10.94
C GLY A 216 5.94 -13.84 -11.89
N ARG A 217 4.97 -13.37 -12.67
CA ARG A 217 4.14 -14.25 -13.51
C ARG A 217 4.51 -14.28 -14.98
N LYS A 218 4.55 -15.51 -15.51
CA LYS A 218 4.73 -15.76 -16.95
C LYS A 218 3.44 -15.44 -17.75
N PRO A 219 3.54 -14.93 -19.00
CA PRO A 219 2.40 -14.45 -19.81
C PRO A 219 1.25 -15.44 -20.06
N TRP A 220 1.49 -16.75 -20.01
CA TRP A 220 0.45 -17.78 -20.25
C TRP A 220 -0.60 -17.89 -19.13
N LYS A 221 -0.37 -17.29 -17.98
CA LYS A 221 -1.28 -17.31 -16.82
C LYS A 221 -2.42 -16.26 -16.90
N ILE A 222 -2.50 -15.48 -17.98
CA ILE A 222 -3.56 -14.46 -18.16
C ILE A 222 -4.98 -15.05 -18.06
N ARG A 223 -5.20 -16.28 -18.53
CA ARG A 223 -6.51 -16.96 -18.41
C ARG A 223 -6.88 -17.33 -16.97
N LEU A 224 -5.87 -17.66 -16.16
CA LEU A 224 -6.06 -17.92 -14.73
C LEU A 224 -6.29 -16.61 -13.97
N LYS A 225 -5.63 -15.51 -14.37
CA LYS A 225 -5.81 -14.17 -13.86
C LYS A 225 -7.29 -13.73 -13.90
N ASN A 226 -7.97 -13.94 -15.02
CA ASN A 226 -9.39 -13.63 -15.15
C ASN A 226 -10.30 -14.52 -14.27
N ARG A 227 -9.92 -15.76 -14.02
CA ARG A 227 -10.64 -16.67 -13.11
C ARG A 227 -10.46 -16.28 -11.64
N ILE A 228 -9.24 -15.88 -11.24
CA ILE A 228 -8.93 -15.48 -9.87
C ILE A 228 -9.43 -14.06 -9.59
N ARG A 229 -9.41 -13.15 -10.57
CA ARG A 229 -10.10 -11.84 -10.48
C ARG A 229 -11.58 -12.04 -10.17
N LYS A 230 -12.25 -12.99 -10.81
CA LYS A 230 -13.64 -13.36 -10.46
C LYS A 230 -13.75 -13.91 -9.04
N PHE A 231 -12.81 -14.73 -8.59
CA PHE A 231 -12.83 -15.32 -7.24
C PHE A 231 -12.54 -14.30 -6.12
N LEU A 232 -11.78 -13.23 -6.41
CA LEU A 232 -11.56 -12.11 -5.49
C LEU A 232 -12.71 -11.09 -5.49
N MET A 233 -13.67 -11.22 -6.44
CA MET A 233 -14.87 -10.38 -6.54
C MET A 233 -16.07 -10.93 -5.75
N PHE A 234 -16.05 -12.20 -5.37
CA PHE A 234 -17.06 -12.90 -4.56
C PHE A 234 -16.41 -13.38 -3.25
#